data_b4d099388a03e87a1d6a0c069982facd
#
_entry.id   b4d099388a03e87a1d6a0c069982facd
#
_cell.length_a   1.000
_cell.length_b   1.000
_cell.length_c   1.000
_cell.angle_alpha   90.00
_cell.angle_beta   90.00
_cell.angle_gamma   90.00
#
_symmetry.space_group_name_H-M   'P 1'
#
loop_
_entity.id
_entity.type
_entity.pdbx_description
1 polymer ?
#
loop_
_entity_poly.entity_id
_entity_poly.type
_entity_poly.pdbx_seq_one_letter_code
_entity_poly.pdbx_strand_id
1 'polypeptide(L)'
;MSRRRPTRPRGSDPVTEEERRLFREAVADVTPLESEPGPDAPPPPAPRPRFSRTGDRASADAGEAQDPPLTDGPALPRDGGEVLSFRRGGIQHKVMRRLANGQLTITAELDLHGLTREAARTELDRFLTGARQRQQCCIRVIHGKGGTDGSVLKGLVDAWLRQRPEVLAFASAPASAGGTGALLVLLARAR
;
A
#
# COMPACT_ATOMS: atom_id res chain seq x y z
N MET A 1 -22.30 -42.83 -14.38
CA MET A 1 -22.27 -42.68 -12.90
C MET A 1 -21.72 -41.31 -12.55
N SER A 2 -22.62 -40.36 -12.32
CA SER A 2 -22.30 -38.93 -12.15
C SER A 2 -22.15 -38.62 -10.66
N ARG A 3 -20.96 -38.22 -10.20
CA ARG A 3 -20.70 -37.84 -8.81
C ARG A 3 -21.06 -36.39 -8.62
N ARG A 4 -22.15 -36.11 -7.91
CA ARG A 4 -22.57 -34.77 -7.47
C ARG A 4 -21.56 -34.25 -6.41
N ARG A 5 -21.05 -33.02 -6.62
CA ARG A 5 -20.28 -32.27 -5.61
C ARG A 5 -21.24 -31.77 -4.52
N PRO A 6 -20.89 -31.81 -3.25
CA PRO A 6 -21.69 -31.20 -2.19
C PRO A 6 -21.56 -29.67 -2.26
N THR A 7 -22.70 -29.00 -2.34
CA THR A 7 -22.85 -27.54 -2.18
C THR A 7 -22.61 -27.15 -0.73
N ARG A 8 -21.73 -26.17 -0.49
CA ARG A 8 -21.57 -25.49 0.80
C ARG A 8 -22.85 -24.69 1.12
N PRO A 9 -23.42 -24.80 2.33
CA PRO A 9 -24.51 -23.92 2.73
C PRO A 9 -24.00 -22.52 3.00
N ARG A 10 -24.55 -21.53 2.31
CA ARG A 10 -24.59 -20.12 2.73
C ARG A 10 -25.79 -19.95 3.62
N GLY A 11 -25.63 -19.48 4.84
CA GLY A 11 -26.72 -19.11 5.69
C GLY A 11 -26.23 -18.85 7.10
N SER A 12 -26.18 -17.59 7.50
CA SER A 12 -26.21 -17.20 8.90
C SER A 12 -27.64 -17.40 9.40
N ASP A 13 -28.00 -18.61 9.69
CA ASP A 13 -29.23 -18.88 10.45
C ASP A 13 -29.02 -18.38 11.88
N PRO A 14 -30.01 -17.74 12.50
CA PRO A 14 -29.89 -17.30 13.89
C PRO A 14 -29.68 -18.52 14.78
N VAL A 15 -28.62 -18.47 15.59
CA VAL A 15 -28.27 -19.54 16.55
C VAL A 15 -29.49 -19.87 17.40
N THR A 16 -29.92 -21.14 17.37
CA THR A 16 -31.09 -21.58 18.06
C THR A 16 -30.88 -21.62 19.58
N GLU A 17 -31.96 -21.57 20.37
CA GLU A 17 -31.88 -21.66 21.86
C GLU A 17 -31.27 -23.00 22.30
N GLU A 18 -31.44 -24.03 21.54
CA GLU A 18 -30.88 -25.36 21.80
C GLU A 18 -29.36 -25.39 21.61
N GLU A 19 -28.84 -24.74 20.56
CA GLU A 19 -27.40 -24.58 20.34
C GLU A 19 -26.74 -23.73 21.43
N ARG A 20 -27.42 -22.66 21.89
CA ARG A 20 -26.98 -21.86 23.03
C ARG A 20 -26.94 -22.64 24.35
N ARG A 21 -27.87 -23.56 24.54
CA ARG A 21 -27.89 -24.41 25.72
C ARG A 21 -26.74 -25.42 25.69
N LEU A 22 -26.53 -26.11 24.57
CA LEU A 22 -25.42 -27.03 24.37
C LEU A 22 -24.06 -26.35 24.54
N PHE A 23 -23.91 -25.12 24.01
CA PHE A 23 -22.69 -24.35 24.19
C PHE A 23 -22.45 -24.00 25.67
N ARG A 24 -23.46 -23.54 26.40
CA ARG A 24 -23.35 -23.24 27.85
C ARG A 24 -23.00 -24.49 28.67
N GLU A 25 -23.53 -25.63 28.31
CA GLU A 25 -23.23 -26.89 28.96
C GLU A 25 -21.79 -27.36 28.67
N ALA A 26 -21.32 -27.17 27.42
CA ALA A 26 -19.95 -27.50 27.00
C ALA A 26 -18.87 -26.59 27.63
N VAL A 27 -19.20 -25.37 28.01
CA VAL A 27 -18.26 -24.41 28.64
C VAL A 27 -18.51 -24.23 30.14
N ALA A 28 -19.37 -25.02 30.76
CA ALA A 28 -19.69 -24.91 32.19
C ALA A 28 -18.48 -25.21 33.10
N ASP A 29 -17.51 -25.94 32.59
CA ASP A 29 -16.26 -26.32 33.27
C ASP A 29 -15.08 -25.37 33.00
N VAL A 30 -15.29 -24.32 32.20
CA VAL A 30 -14.23 -23.33 31.85
C VAL A 30 -14.30 -22.18 32.82
N THR A 31 -13.28 -22.01 33.63
CA THR A 31 -13.09 -20.83 34.46
C THR A 31 -12.70 -19.68 33.52
N PRO A 32 -13.47 -18.58 33.45
CA PRO A 32 -13.05 -17.41 32.68
C PRO A 32 -11.69 -16.93 33.19
N LEU A 33 -10.74 -16.74 32.29
CA LEU A 33 -9.50 -16.04 32.62
C LEU A 33 -9.91 -14.61 32.99
N GLU A 34 -9.69 -14.24 34.27
CA GLU A 34 -9.77 -12.82 34.67
C GLU A 34 -8.73 -12.07 33.85
N SER A 35 -9.21 -11.34 32.83
CA SER A 35 -8.40 -10.40 32.11
C SER A 35 -8.12 -9.24 33.07
N GLU A 36 -6.97 -9.26 33.72
CA GLU A 36 -6.46 -8.02 34.28
C GLU A 36 -6.43 -6.98 33.14
N PRO A 37 -6.91 -5.76 33.35
CA PRO A 37 -6.82 -4.71 32.34
C PRO A 37 -5.34 -4.41 32.11
N GLY A 38 -4.75 -5.08 31.11
CA GLY A 38 -3.42 -4.78 30.66
C GLY A 38 -3.37 -3.34 30.14
N PRO A 39 -2.25 -2.64 30.29
CA PRO A 39 -2.11 -1.21 29.93
C PRO A 39 -2.15 -0.92 28.44
N ASP A 40 -2.62 -1.83 27.59
CA ASP A 40 -2.65 -1.71 26.14
C ASP A 40 -4.05 -1.93 25.55
N ALA A 41 -4.98 -1.07 25.90
CA ALA A 41 -6.06 -0.75 24.97
C ALA A 41 -5.39 -0.02 23.78
N PRO A 42 -5.58 -0.47 22.51
CA PRO A 42 -5.02 0.26 21.38
C PRO A 42 -5.58 1.69 21.43
N PRO A 43 -4.71 2.72 21.36
CA PRO A 43 -5.16 4.09 21.41
C PRO A 43 -6.15 4.33 20.26
N PRO A 44 -7.18 5.18 20.47
CA PRO A 44 -8.13 5.53 19.43
C PRO A 44 -7.37 5.97 18.18
N PRO A 45 -7.88 5.67 16.97
CA PRO A 45 -7.18 5.97 15.72
C PRO A 45 -6.78 7.45 15.72
N ALA A 46 -5.48 7.69 15.70
CA ALA A 46 -4.91 9.03 15.76
C ALA A 46 -5.52 9.91 14.66
N PRO A 47 -5.81 11.20 14.97
CA PRO A 47 -6.34 12.12 13.98
C PRO A 47 -5.46 12.13 12.75
N ARG A 48 -6.09 12.08 11.57
CA ARG A 48 -5.42 12.05 10.28
C ARG A 48 -4.35 13.14 10.23
N PRO A 49 -3.11 12.86 9.82
CA PRO A 49 -2.06 13.85 9.83
C PRO A 49 -2.47 15.05 8.96
N ARG A 50 -2.63 16.20 9.59
CA ARG A 50 -2.76 17.48 8.88
C ARG A 50 -1.36 17.86 8.46
N PHE A 51 -1.10 17.82 7.15
CA PHE A 51 0.13 18.34 6.59
C PHE A 51 0.07 19.87 6.68
N SER A 52 0.78 20.47 7.64
CA SER A 52 0.99 21.91 7.67
C SER A 52 1.89 22.30 6.50
N ARG A 53 1.36 23.13 5.65
CA ARG A 53 2.09 23.81 4.60
C ARG A 53 2.85 24.97 5.20
N THR A 54 4.14 24.84 5.34
CA THR A 54 5.01 26.01 5.53
C THR A 54 6.16 25.88 4.55
N GLY A 55 6.23 26.78 3.62
CA GLY A 55 7.40 26.97 2.76
C GLY A 55 7.11 26.89 1.26
N ASP A 56 7.22 28.07 0.69
CA ASP A 56 7.40 28.49 -0.68
C ASP A 56 6.17 28.68 -1.56
N ARG A 57 5.73 29.96 -1.51
CA ARG A 57 5.02 30.62 -2.59
C ARG A 57 5.97 30.79 -3.76
N ALA A 58 5.82 30.00 -4.78
CA ALA A 58 6.17 30.36 -6.14
C ALA A 58 4.90 30.23 -6.98
N SER A 59 4.53 31.36 -7.53
CA SER A 59 3.49 31.74 -8.46
C SER A 59 2.73 30.65 -9.19
N ALA A 60 1.39 30.77 -9.05
CA ALA A 60 0.43 30.13 -9.90
C ALA A 60 0.47 30.73 -11.32
N ASP A 61 0.60 29.87 -12.30
CA ASP A 61 -0.07 30.05 -13.58
C ASP A 61 -0.79 28.73 -13.89
N ALA A 62 -2.12 28.84 -14.07
CA ALA A 62 -2.99 27.70 -14.23
C ALA A 62 -3.10 27.35 -15.72
N GLY A 63 -2.06 26.71 -16.24
CA GLY A 63 -2.16 25.86 -17.41
C GLY A 63 -2.27 24.41 -16.93
N GLU A 64 -3.07 23.58 -17.58
CA GLU A 64 -3.01 22.12 -17.44
C GLU A 64 -1.60 21.66 -17.86
N ALA A 65 -0.65 21.82 -16.96
CA ALA A 65 0.70 21.35 -17.16
C ALA A 65 0.63 19.82 -17.16
N GLN A 66 0.67 19.24 -18.34
CA GLN A 66 0.95 17.84 -18.52
C GLN A 66 2.30 17.59 -17.84
N ASP A 67 2.28 16.74 -16.82
CA ASP A 67 3.53 16.37 -16.15
C ASP A 67 4.50 15.84 -17.21
N PRO A 68 5.80 16.22 -17.15
CA PRO A 68 6.76 15.80 -18.16
C PRO A 68 6.80 14.28 -18.25
N PRO A 69 6.97 13.72 -19.46
CA PRO A 69 6.99 12.27 -19.64
C PRO A 69 8.12 11.67 -18.79
N LEU A 70 7.85 10.48 -18.22
CA LEU A 70 8.86 9.73 -17.49
C LEU A 70 10.04 9.39 -18.42
N THR A 71 11.24 9.76 -18.03
CA THR A 71 12.46 9.49 -18.80
C THR A 71 13.21 8.30 -18.19
N ASP A 72 13.72 7.45 -19.07
CA ASP A 72 14.60 6.35 -18.68
C ASP A 72 15.99 6.93 -18.39
N GLY A 73 16.22 7.36 -17.16
CA GLY A 73 17.57 7.68 -16.68
C GLY A 73 18.42 6.40 -16.59
N PRO A 74 19.71 6.52 -16.22
CA PRO A 74 20.57 5.36 -16.00
C PRO A 74 20.08 4.55 -14.79
N ALA A 75 19.00 3.80 -15.00
CA ALA A 75 18.48 2.89 -14.00
C ALA A 75 19.36 1.62 -14.02
N LEU A 76 20.23 1.50 -13.03
CA LEU A 76 20.99 0.29 -12.81
C LEU A 76 20.05 -0.81 -12.30
N PRO A 77 20.25 -2.07 -12.75
CA PRO A 77 19.56 -3.20 -12.17
C PRO A 77 19.76 -3.21 -10.65
N ARG A 78 18.68 -3.41 -9.91
CA ARG A 78 18.70 -3.49 -8.45
C ARG A 78 18.63 -4.94 -8.01
N ASP A 79 19.32 -5.26 -6.91
CA ASP A 79 19.14 -6.56 -6.26
C ASP A 79 17.66 -6.75 -5.87
N GLY A 80 17.09 -7.93 -6.16
CA GLY A 80 15.73 -8.28 -5.79
C GLY A 80 15.45 -8.16 -4.29
N GLY A 81 16.45 -8.44 -3.45
CA GLY A 81 16.38 -8.30 -1.99
C GLY A 81 16.58 -6.88 -1.46
N GLU A 82 17.08 -5.94 -2.27
CA GLU A 82 17.34 -4.56 -1.85
C GLU A 82 16.05 -3.86 -1.37
N VAL A 83 16.13 -3.20 -0.22
CA VAL A 83 15.03 -2.38 0.31
C VAL A 83 15.15 -0.97 -0.23
N LEU A 84 14.16 -0.52 -0.98
CA LEU A 84 14.09 0.84 -1.52
C LEU A 84 13.39 1.77 -0.52
N SER A 85 13.88 3.01 -0.47
CA SER A 85 13.30 4.06 0.37
C SER A 85 13.62 5.43 -0.22
N PHE A 86 12.60 6.28 -0.28
CA PHE A 86 12.72 7.65 -0.74
C PHE A 86 11.77 8.56 0.02
N ARG A 87 12.21 9.79 0.29
CA ARG A 87 11.40 10.79 0.97
C ARG A 87 11.79 12.18 0.51
N ARG A 88 10.81 12.98 0.10
CA ARG A 88 11.03 14.41 -0.17
C ARG A 88 11.17 15.20 1.13
N GLY A 89 11.80 16.37 1.04
CA GLY A 89 11.82 17.32 2.15
C GLY A 89 10.42 17.63 2.67
N GLY A 90 10.29 17.87 3.97
CA GLY A 90 8.99 18.17 4.60
C GLY A 90 8.18 16.93 5.07
N ILE A 91 8.49 15.72 4.61
CA ILE A 91 7.85 14.51 5.10
C ILE A 91 8.50 14.04 6.39
N GLN A 92 7.72 13.95 7.47
CA GLN A 92 8.20 13.54 8.78
C GLN A 92 8.64 12.07 8.81
N HIS A 93 9.66 11.75 9.60
CA HIS A 93 10.12 10.37 9.83
C HIS A 93 9.03 9.42 10.31
N LYS A 94 8.11 9.92 11.15
CA LYS A 94 6.97 9.15 11.64
C LYS A 94 6.05 8.68 10.49
N VAL A 95 5.81 9.55 9.51
CA VAL A 95 5.00 9.21 8.33
C VAL A 95 5.71 8.15 7.49
N MET A 96 7.01 8.34 7.26
CA MET A 96 7.83 7.37 6.52
C MET A 96 7.85 5.99 7.18
N ARG A 97 8.00 5.93 8.51
CA ARG A 97 7.94 4.67 9.26
C ARG A 97 6.60 3.97 9.12
N ARG A 98 5.49 4.72 9.23
CA ARG A 98 4.14 4.18 9.04
C ARG A 98 3.93 3.66 7.62
N LEU A 99 4.46 4.37 6.62
CA LEU A 99 4.43 3.92 5.22
C LEU A 99 5.16 2.58 5.08
N ALA A 100 6.42 2.51 5.50
CA ALA A 100 7.25 1.31 5.40
C ALA A 100 6.66 0.10 6.16
N ASN A 101 5.99 0.35 7.28
CA ASN A 101 5.31 -0.69 8.06
C ASN A 101 3.93 -1.09 7.50
N GLY A 102 3.48 -0.50 6.39
CA GLY A 102 2.15 -0.79 5.82
C GLY A 102 0.97 -0.28 6.67
N GLN A 103 1.20 0.68 7.56
CA GLN A 103 0.19 1.22 8.48
C GLN A 103 -0.67 2.34 7.85
N LEU A 104 -0.45 2.64 6.57
CA LEU A 104 -1.30 3.57 5.82
C LEU A 104 -2.28 2.77 4.96
N THR A 105 -3.53 3.23 4.91
CA THR A 105 -4.55 2.59 4.08
C THR A 105 -4.19 2.70 2.60
N ILE A 106 -3.99 1.57 1.95
CA ILE A 106 -3.75 1.47 0.51
C ILE A 106 -5.09 1.70 -0.19
N THR A 107 -5.15 2.71 -1.06
CA THR A 107 -6.39 3.11 -1.75
C THR A 107 -6.43 2.65 -3.20
N ALA A 108 -5.30 2.28 -3.78
CA ALA A 108 -5.20 1.70 -5.11
C ALA A 108 -3.93 0.87 -5.27
N GLU A 109 -3.94 0.02 -6.28
CA GLU A 109 -2.85 -0.88 -6.58
C GLU A 109 -2.59 -0.95 -8.08
N LEU A 110 -1.31 -1.02 -8.45
CA LEU A 110 -0.85 -1.23 -9.81
C LEU A 110 0.11 -2.40 -9.84
N ASP A 111 -0.15 -3.34 -10.73
CA ASP A 111 0.74 -4.47 -10.96
C ASP A 111 1.48 -4.31 -12.29
N LEU A 112 2.80 -4.24 -12.21
CA LEU A 112 3.71 -4.08 -13.34
C LEU A 112 4.56 -5.33 -13.58
N HIS A 113 4.42 -6.39 -12.77
CA HIS A 113 5.26 -7.56 -12.90
C HIS A 113 5.09 -8.20 -14.28
N GLY A 114 6.19 -8.63 -14.88
CA GLY A 114 6.17 -9.26 -16.20
C GLY A 114 5.93 -8.31 -17.38
N LEU A 115 5.73 -7.01 -17.15
CA LEU A 115 5.59 -6.03 -18.22
C LEU A 115 6.96 -5.66 -18.81
N THR A 116 6.95 -5.29 -20.09
CA THR A 116 8.11 -4.64 -20.72
C THR A 116 8.34 -3.26 -20.11
N ARG A 117 9.54 -2.70 -20.28
CA ARG A 117 9.90 -1.36 -19.82
C ARG A 117 8.89 -0.30 -20.30
N GLU A 118 8.60 -0.30 -21.60
CA GLU A 118 7.71 0.67 -22.23
C GLU A 118 6.27 0.57 -21.72
N ALA A 119 5.77 -0.66 -21.62
CA ALA A 119 4.43 -0.92 -21.09
C ALA A 119 4.34 -0.50 -19.62
N ALA A 120 5.31 -0.87 -18.79
CA ALA A 120 5.35 -0.52 -17.38
C ALA A 120 5.42 1.01 -17.16
N ARG A 121 6.22 1.71 -17.99
CA ARG A 121 6.30 3.18 -17.94
C ARG A 121 4.96 3.82 -18.25
N THR A 122 4.31 3.39 -19.32
CA THR A 122 3.00 3.93 -19.76
C THR A 122 1.92 3.67 -18.72
N GLU A 123 1.87 2.45 -18.17
CA GLU A 123 0.88 2.09 -17.15
C GLU A 123 1.11 2.84 -15.82
N LEU A 124 2.37 2.99 -15.40
CA LEU A 124 2.70 3.76 -14.19
C LEU A 124 2.28 5.23 -14.34
N ASP A 125 2.57 5.83 -15.49
CA ASP A 125 2.23 7.22 -15.79
C ASP A 125 0.71 7.46 -15.74
N ARG A 126 -0.04 6.63 -16.46
CA ARG A 126 -1.51 6.66 -16.47
C ARG A 126 -2.10 6.46 -15.07
N PHE A 127 -1.52 5.51 -14.32
CA PHE A 127 -1.98 5.19 -12.98
C PHE A 127 -1.75 6.33 -11.99
N LEU A 128 -0.57 6.96 -11.98
CA LEU A 128 -0.26 8.09 -11.13
C LEU A 128 -1.17 9.30 -11.42
N THR A 129 -1.38 9.60 -12.71
CA THR A 129 -2.32 10.65 -13.14
C THR A 129 -3.74 10.36 -12.64
N GLY A 130 -4.24 9.15 -12.82
CA GLY A 130 -5.55 8.74 -12.34
C GLY A 130 -5.67 8.72 -10.81
N ALA A 131 -4.62 8.31 -10.11
CA ALA A 131 -4.56 8.31 -8.64
C ALA A 131 -4.65 9.73 -8.09
N ARG A 132 -3.94 10.68 -8.72
CA ARG A 132 -4.00 12.11 -8.38
C ARG A 132 -5.41 12.68 -8.56
N GLN A 133 -6.05 12.41 -9.70
CA GLN A 133 -7.43 12.86 -9.98
C GLN A 133 -8.44 12.33 -8.95
N ARG A 134 -8.27 11.08 -8.51
CA ARG A 134 -9.11 10.43 -7.48
C ARG A 134 -8.70 10.76 -6.05
N GLN A 135 -7.75 11.69 -5.85
CA GLN A 135 -7.22 12.10 -4.55
C GLN A 135 -6.72 10.92 -3.68
N GLN A 136 -6.18 9.90 -4.30
CA GLN A 136 -5.59 8.77 -3.62
C GLN A 136 -4.29 9.20 -2.93
N CYS A 137 -4.14 8.84 -1.65
CA CYS A 137 -3.00 9.30 -0.86
C CYS A 137 -1.91 8.24 -0.68
N CYS A 138 -2.27 6.96 -0.66
CA CYS A 138 -1.33 5.86 -0.52
C CYS A 138 -1.70 4.76 -1.50
N ILE A 139 -0.75 4.39 -2.35
CA ILE A 139 -0.92 3.38 -3.38
C ILE A 139 0.15 2.31 -3.26
N ARG A 140 -0.12 1.12 -3.82
CA ARG A 140 0.85 0.04 -3.94
C ARG A 140 1.22 -0.16 -5.40
N VAL A 141 2.53 -0.27 -5.69
CA VAL A 141 3.06 -0.58 -7.02
C VAL A 141 3.86 -1.87 -6.91
N ILE A 142 3.45 -2.90 -7.64
CA ILE A 142 4.09 -4.21 -7.68
C ILE A 142 4.95 -4.27 -8.94
N HIS A 143 6.26 -4.38 -8.77
CA HIS A 143 7.22 -4.47 -9.89
C HIS A 143 7.89 -5.84 -9.98
N GLY A 144 7.62 -6.72 -9.01
CA GLY A 144 8.27 -8.01 -8.91
C GLY A 144 9.68 -7.93 -8.29
N LYS A 145 10.20 -9.07 -7.85
CA LYS A 145 11.55 -9.15 -7.27
C LYS A 145 12.65 -9.23 -8.33
N GLY A 146 12.29 -9.56 -9.58
CA GLY A 146 13.23 -9.89 -10.64
C GLY A 146 13.74 -11.33 -10.55
N GLY A 147 14.48 -11.77 -11.56
CA GLY A 147 15.16 -13.06 -11.60
C GLY A 147 16.56 -13.02 -11.00
N THR A 148 17.40 -14.01 -11.34
CA THR A 148 18.79 -14.17 -10.89
C THR A 148 19.69 -12.97 -11.22
N ASP A 149 19.39 -12.25 -12.32
CA ASP A 149 20.18 -11.11 -12.80
C ASP A 149 19.71 -9.76 -12.24
N GLY A 150 18.92 -9.78 -11.16
CA GLY A 150 18.34 -8.57 -10.56
C GLY A 150 17.05 -8.11 -11.23
N SER A 151 16.48 -7.02 -10.73
CA SER A 151 15.25 -6.45 -11.25
C SER A 151 15.52 -5.12 -11.94
N VAL A 152 15.58 -5.14 -13.25
CA VAL A 152 15.67 -3.91 -14.06
C VAL A 152 14.44 -3.03 -13.81
N LEU A 153 13.25 -3.65 -13.79
CA LEU A 153 12.00 -2.92 -13.57
C LEU A 153 11.95 -2.24 -12.20
N LYS A 154 12.51 -2.85 -11.16
CA LYS A 154 12.62 -2.26 -9.82
C LYS A 154 13.43 -0.97 -9.85
N GLY A 155 14.59 -0.97 -10.53
CA GLY A 155 15.43 0.23 -10.69
C GLY A 155 14.75 1.32 -11.51
N LEU A 156 14.03 0.94 -12.57
CA LEU A 156 13.26 1.88 -13.40
C LEU A 156 12.11 2.52 -12.61
N VAL A 157 11.32 1.73 -11.90
CA VAL A 157 10.21 2.22 -11.07
C VAL A 157 10.72 3.19 -9.98
N ASP A 158 11.85 2.86 -9.32
CA ASP A 158 12.50 3.77 -8.36
C ASP A 158 12.85 5.12 -9.04
N ALA A 159 13.48 5.07 -10.21
CA ALA A 159 13.86 6.26 -10.96
C ALA A 159 12.64 7.08 -11.43
N TRP A 160 11.61 6.44 -11.95
CA TRP A 160 10.40 7.08 -12.44
C TRP A 160 9.59 7.74 -11.31
N LEU A 161 9.43 7.07 -10.19
CA LEU A 161 8.72 7.63 -9.02
C LEU A 161 9.40 8.88 -8.47
N ARG A 162 10.74 8.95 -8.52
CA ARG A 162 11.49 10.15 -8.10
C ARG A 162 11.27 11.35 -9.01
N GLN A 163 10.99 11.12 -10.29
CA GLN A 163 10.73 12.18 -11.27
C GLN A 163 9.38 12.86 -11.07
N ARG A 164 8.41 12.18 -10.42
CA ARG A 164 7.05 12.67 -10.24
C ARG A 164 6.93 13.58 -9.02
N PRO A 165 6.56 14.88 -9.21
CA PRO A 165 6.45 15.83 -8.11
C PRO A 165 5.35 15.45 -7.11
N GLU A 166 4.30 14.76 -7.54
CA GLU A 166 3.22 14.27 -6.69
C GLU A 166 3.64 13.13 -5.77
N VAL A 167 4.73 12.43 -6.05
CA VAL A 167 5.27 11.38 -5.19
C VAL A 167 6.04 12.02 -4.04
N LEU A 168 5.51 11.94 -2.84
CA LEU A 168 6.09 12.52 -1.63
C LEU A 168 7.11 11.59 -0.95
N ALA A 169 6.81 10.30 -0.95
CA ALA A 169 7.67 9.27 -0.37
C ALA A 169 7.30 7.90 -0.91
N PHE A 170 8.24 6.97 -0.88
CA PHE A 170 7.96 5.56 -1.07
C PHE A 170 8.91 4.68 -0.27
N ALA A 171 8.48 3.46 0.02
CA ALA A 171 9.28 2.44 0.67
C ALA A 171 8.91 1.05 0.13
N SER A 172 9.86 0.12 0.17
CA SER A 172 9.54 -1.30 -0.03
C SER A 172 8.46 -1.73 0.95
N ALA A 173 7.49 -2.50 0.45
CA ALA A 173 6.38 -2.99 1.25
C ALA A 173 6.86 -3.97 2.33
N PRO A 174 6.12 -4.14 3.44
CA PRO A 174 6.38 -5.22 4.37
C PRO A 174 6.10 -6.59 3.70
N ALA A 175 6.63 -7.67 4.27
CA ALA A 175 6.52 -9.02 3.71
C ALA A 175 5.07 -9.43 3.41
N SER A 176 4.13 -9.03 4.26
CA SER A 176 2.69 -9.26 4.10
C SER A 176 2.04 -8.53 2.92
N ALA A 177 2.71 -7.50 2.37
CA ALA A 177 2.21 -6.66 1.28
C ALA A 177 3.07 -6.74 0.00
N GLY A 178 3.88 -7.80 -0.16
CA GLY A 178 4.71 -8.03 -1.36
C GLY A 178 6.22 -7.90 -1.12
N GLY A 179 6.65 -7.45 0.05
CA GLY A 179 8.07 -7.35 0.42
C GLY A 179 8.84 -6.44 -0.53
N THR A 180 10.07 -6.86 -0.86
CA THR A 180 10.97 -6.11 -1.77
C THR A 180 10.53 -6.11 -3.23
N GLY A 181 9.46 -6.86 -3.59
CA GLY A 181 8.85 -6.86 -4.92
C GLY A 181 7.75 -5.81 -5.13
N ALA A 182 7.41 -5.05 -4.10
CA ALA A 182 6.39 -4.01 -4.15
C ALA A 182 6.85 -2.75 -3.40
N LEU A 183 6.31 -1.60 -3.82
CA LEU A 183 6.50 -0.31 -3.18
C LEU A 183 5.18 0.24 -2.66
N LEU A 184 5.18 0.76 -1.45
CA LEU A 184 4.12 1.63 -0.94
C LEU A 184 4.50 3.07 -1.24
N VAL A 185 3.64 3.80 -1.92
CA VAL A 185 3.91 5.15 -2.41
C VAL A 185 2.92 6.12 -1.79
N LEU A 186 3.44 7.19 -1.20
CA LEU A 186 2.66 8.29 -0.64
C LEU A 186 2.57 9.42 -1.66
N LEU A 187 1.35 9.80 -2.02
CA LEU A 187 1.07 10.86 -2.99
C LEU A 187 0.61 12.15 -2.32
N ALA A 188 0.93 13.27 -2.96
CA ALA A 188 0.35 14.56 -2.64
C ALA A 188 -1.14 14.57 -3.02
N ARG A 189 -1.96 15.19 -2.19
CA ARG A 189 -3.35 15.45 -2.58
C ARG A 189 -3.40 16.52 -3.67
N ALA A 190 -4.21 16.30 -4.68
CA ALA A 190 -4.55 17.37 -5.62
C ALA A 190 -5.22 18.53 -4.85
N ARG A 191 -4.86 19.73 -5.24
CA ARG A 191 -5.50 20.96 -4.71
C ARG A 191 -6.82 21.19 -5.39
#